data_55cedf1e2291c96dda20d2b5f67afac5
#
_entry.id   55cedf1e2291c96dda20d2b5f67afac5
#
_cell.length_a   1.000
_cell.length_b   1.000
_cell.length_c   1.000
_cell.angle_alpha   90.00
_cell.angle_beta   90.00
_cell.angle_gamma   90.00
#
_symmetry.space_group_name_H-M   'P 1'
#
loop_
_entity.id
_entity.type
_entity.pdbx_description
1 polymer ?
#
loop_
_entity_poly.entity_id
_entity_poly.type
_entity_poly.pdbx_seq_one_letter_code
_entity_poly.pdbx_strand_id
1 'polypeptide(L)'
;MKTIPVSDLAEPFYEGSVQRLFAVPGDDSIMVTQTTSRGSVFDVGALFEIEGQDVNRALFRHSLYSRMGRPEAWRRVREAIRSDAKLDPAYRDELLAGPLEVCCERGARTHHEGMLDGETGEVSREGTPANPSAFNVVRRYRILKPERTAFLGAHLFDYSRFAREDGFVVPLEYIVRFGITSASSVYRAYAAMDEGGRRAFERELGVSGPLKAWRYLERPIGDFTSKFEPEDRMVAKQEALTMSGLSGAQFAESGKMAVLGAWMVRQLVEEIGLRMWDIKWEFAKDGKDLVFVDTIDTDSFRATMFLEEGGERFAIHYNKQAMRDYFSLLHEDWIAGIKTAKSLGRREGVAFTEILEAGQARGVYPGTPSVEEGFLAIQRRKMTAIRDFVLGAAEAAVVRSELEAAGLEEIGFYRSAGKLDAFRKINGVS
;
A
#
# COMPACT_ATOMS: atom_id res chain seq x y z
N MET A 1 18.63 -16.02 -20.66
CA MET A 1 17.55 -15.51 -19.79
C MET A 1 16.73 -16.70 -19.33
N LYS A 2 16.16 -16.66 -18.12
CA LYS A 2 15.28 -17.72 -17.62
C LYS A 2 13.93 -17.62 -18.30
N THR A 3 13.38 -18.74 -18.78
CA THR A 3 12.06 -18.83 -19.38
C THR A 3 11.17 -19.65 -18.46
N ILE A 4 9.98 -19.14 -18.16
CA ILE A 4 8.96 -19.80 -17.35
C ILE A 4 7.64 -19.65 -18.13
N PRO A 5 7.28 -20.60 -19.00
CA PRO A 5 6.02 -20.52 -19.73
C PRO A 5 4.84 -20.47 -18.76
N VAL A 6 3.91 -19.57 -19.01
CA VAL A 6 2.72 -19.42 -18.15
C VAL A 6 1.90 -20.71 -18.16
N SER A 7 1.92 -21.47 -19.28
CA SER A 7 1.28 -22.79 -19.39
C SER A 7 1.84 -23.86 -18.45
N ASP A 8 3.08 -23.69 -18.01
CA ASP A 8 3.78 -24.67 -17.16
C ASP A 8 3.54 -24.39 -15.65
N LEU A 9 2.88 -23.27 -15.33
CA LEU A 9 2.49 -22.97 -13.97
C LEU A 9 1.33 -23.90 -13.55
N ALA A 10 1.56 -24.69 -12.52
CA ALA A 10 0.54 -25.53 -11.90
C ALA A 10 -0.56 -24.68 -11.23
N GLU A 11 -1.49 -25.33 -10.50
CA GLU A 11 -2.43 -24.60 -9.67
C GLU A 11 -1.70 -23.73 -8.62
N PRO A 12 -2.22 -22.54 -8.30
CA PRO A 12 -1.60 -21.67 -7.30
C PRO A 12 -1.58 -22.35 -5.94
N PHE A 13 -0.44 -22.32 -5.27
CA PHE A 13 -0.34 -22.83 -3.89
C PHE A 13 -0.94 -21.86 -2.86
N TYR A 14 -1.24 -20.63 -3.28
CA TYR A 14 -1.95 -19.63 -2.49
C TYR A 14 -2.79 -18.74 -3.40
N GLU A 15 -4.03 -18.49 -3.00
CA GLU A 15 -4.91 -17.51 -3.63
C GLU A 15 -5.45 -16.54 -2.58
N GLY A 16 -5.12 -15.26 -2.75
CA GLY A 16 -5.66 -14.15 -1.99
C GLY A 16 -6.77 -13.42 -2.75
N SER A 17 -7.30 -12.34 -2.16
CA SER A 17 -8.37 -11.55 -2.79
C SER A 17 -7.96 -10.89 -4.12
N VAL A 18 -6.69 -10.56 -4.28
CA VAL A 18 -6.17 -9.81 -5.45
C VAL A 18 -4.90 -10.40 -6.08
N GLN A 19 -4.42 -11.53 -5.58
CA GLN A 19 -3.16 -12.12 -6.01
C GLN A 19 -3.18 -13.64 -5.88
N ARG A 20 -2.48 -14.32 -6.80
CA ARG A 20 -2.21 -15.76 -6.78
C ARG A 20 -0.71 -16.00 -6.78
N LEU A 21 -0.26 -17.05 -6.09
CA LEU A 21 1.16 -17.42 -6.00
C LEU A 21 1.37 -18.82 -6.55
N PHE A 22 2.39 -18.95 -7.41
CA PHE A 22 2.71 -20.19 -8.11
C PHE A 22 4.14 -20.61 -7.81
N ALA A 23 4.33 -21.90 -7.58
CA ALA A 23 5.66 -22.49 -7.51
C ALA A 23 6.29 -22.54 -8.91
N VAL A 24 7.61 -22.38 -8.98
CA VAL A 24 8.36 -22.55 -10.23
C VAL A 24 8.95 -23.95 -10.26
N PRO A 25 8.62 -24.78 -11.26
CA PRO A 25 9.16 -26.13 -11.34
C PRO A 25 10.69 -26.15 -11.31
N GLY A 26 11.25 -26.92 -10.38
CA GLY A 26 12.69 -27.10 -10.24
C GLY A 26 13.46 -25.94 -9.61
N ASP A 27 12.78 -24.92 -9.08
CA ASP A 27 13.43 -23.80 -8.41
C ASP A 27 12.61 -23.24 -7.25
N ASP A 28 12.85 -23.73 -6.05
CA ASP A 28 12.16 -23.31 -4.83
C ASP A 28 12.63 -21.94 -4.31
N SER A 29 13.69 -21.36 -4.89
CA SER A 29 14.22 -20.06 -4.47
C SER A 29 13.39 -18.87 -4.99
N ILE A 30 12.54 -19.11 -6.00
CA ILE A 30 11.68 -18.11 -6.62
C ILE A 30 10.23 -18.60 -6.68
N MET A 31 9.32 -17.67 -6.89
CA MET A 31 7.91 -17.93 -7.18
C MET A 31 7.39 -16.95 -8.23
N VAL A 32 6.31 -17.30 -8.88
CA VAL A 32 5.56 -16.40 -9.75
C VAL A 32 4.37 -15.84 -8.99
N THR A 33 4.20 -14.54 -9.06
CA THR A 33 3.04 -13.84 -8.51
C THR A 33 2.15 -13.34 -9.65
N GLN A 34 0.90 -13.75 -9.67
CA GLN A 34 -0.12 -13.23 -10.59
C GLN A 34 -0.94 -12.16 -9.88
N THR A 35 -0.96 -10.96 -10.40
CA THR A 35 -1.94 -9.94 -10.02
C THR A 35 -3.26 -10.24 -10.72
N THR A 36 -4.39 -10.03 -10.05
CA THR A 36 -5.72 -10.20 -10.65
C THR A 36 -6.37 -8.83 -10.91
N SER A 37 -7.38 -8.78 -11.77
CA SER A 37 -8.24 -7.60 -11.99
C SER A 37 -9.15 -7.29 -10.81
N ARG A 38 -9.25 -8.23 -9.85
CA ARG A 38 -10.09 -8.10 -8.66
C ARG A 38 -9.60 -7.01 -7.71
N GLY A 39 -10.55 -6.27 -7.13
CA GLY A 39 -10.29 -5.29 -6.08
C GLY A 39 -10.91 -5.71 -4.75
N SER A 40 -10.21 -5.40 -3.66
CA SER A 40 -10.63 -5.71 -2.29
C SER A 40 -10.52 -4.49 -1.39
N VAL A 41 -11.61 -4.18 -0.70
CA VAL A 41 -11.66 -3.17 0.35
C VAL A 41 -12.41 -3.72 1.56
N PHE A 42 -12.13 -3.20 2.75
CA PHE A 42 -12.76 -3.58 4.04
C PHE A 42 -12.50 -5.03 4.49
N ASP A 43 -11.57 -5.75 3.86
CA ASP A 43 -11.15 -7.13 4.19
C ASP A 43 -12.27 -8.19 4.01
N VAL A 44 -13.24 -7.91 3.15
CA VAL A 44 -14.37 -8.81 2.85
C VAL A 44 -14.18 -9.67 1.59
N GLY A 45 -12.94 -9.78 1.10
CA GLY A 45 -12.63 -10.49 -0.13
C GLY A 45 -12.71 -9.62 -1.38
N ALA A 46 -12.79 -10.24 -2.55
CA ALA A 46 -12.93 -9.54 -3.83
C ALA A 46 -14.35 -8.97 -3.98
N LEU A 47 -14.46 -7.67 -4.26
CA LEU A 47 -15.76 -6.96 -4.33
C LEU A 47 -16.09 -6.45 -5.74
N PHE A 48 -15.08 -6.20 -6.56
CA PHE A 48 -15.23 -5.65 -7.90
C PHE A 48 -14.07 -6.08 -8.78
N GLU A 49 -14.22 -5.90 -10.07
CA GLU A 49 -13.15 -6.09 -11.05
C GLU A 49 -13.00 -4.85 -11.92
N ILE A 50 -11.76 -4.48 -12.23
CA ILE A 50 -11.43 -3.42 -13.18
C ILE A 50 -10.59 -4.05 -14.29
N GLU A 51 -11.14 -4.10 -15.47
CA GLU A 51 -10.50 -4.70 -16.65
C GLU A 51 -9.11 -4.09 -16.92
N GLY A 52 -8.10 -4.94 -17.15
CA GLY A 52 -6.72 -4.55 -17.42
C GLY A 52 -5.93 -4.07 -16.19
N GLN A 53 -6.56 -3.99 -15.02
CA GLN A 53 -5.88 -3.55 -13.80
C GLN A 53 -4.83 -4.55 -13.32
N ASP A 54 -4.99 -5.82 -13.58
CA ASP A 54 -4.03 -6.88 -13.32
C ASP A 54 -2.69 -6.59 -13.99
N VAL A 55 -2.68 -6.37 -15.30
CA VAL A 55 -1.48 -6.02 -16.06
C VAL A 55 -0.95 -4.64 -15.63
N ASN A 56 -1.83 -3.63 -15.46
CA ASN A 56 -1.43 -2.29 -15.05
C ASN A 56 -0.69 -2.30 -13.70
N ARG A 57 -1.19 -3.02 -12.71
CA ARG A 57 -0.57 -3.14 -11.38
C ARG A 57 0.73 -3.94 -11.43
N ALA A 58 0.77 -5.03 -12.21
CA ALA A 58 1.98 -5.82 -12.39
C ALA A 58 3.09 -5.01 -13.07
N LEU A 59 2.77 -4.22 -14.11
CA LEU A 59 3.69 -3.31 -14.79
C LEU A 59 4.21 -2.19 -13.88
N PHE A 60 3.33 -1.57 -13.09
CA PHE A 60 3.73 -0.55 -12.12
C PHE A 60 4.77 -1.12 -11.14
N ARG A 61 4.48 -2.29 -10.57
CA ARG A 61 5.38 -3.00 -9.65
C ARG A 61 6.72 -3.31 -10.30
N HIS A 62 6.69 -3.89 -11.50
CA HIS A 62 7.90 -4.21 -12.25
C HIS A 62 8.76 -2.98 -12.50
N SER A 63 8.16 -1.89 -13.00
CA SER A 63 8.86 -0.63 -13.25
C SER A 63 9.45 -0.03 -11.98
N LEU A 64 8.70 -0.02 -10.87
CA LEU A 64 9.17 0.55 -9.62
C LEU A 64 10.33 -0.26 -9.02
N TYR A 65 10.21 -1.59 -8.92
CA TYR A 65 11.28 -2.43 -8.41
C TYR A 65 12.53 -2.40 -9.29
N SER A 66 12.37 -2.39 -10.62
CA SER A 66 13.49 -2.20 -11.54
C SER A 66 14.19 -0.85 -11.32
N ARG A 67 13.42 0.20 -11.07
CA ARG A 67 13.94 1.54 -10.71
C ARG A 67 14.69 1.52 -9.37
N MET A 68 14.15 0.83 -8.36
CA MET A 68 14.81 0.69 -7.04
C MET A 68 16.15 -0.04 -7.13
N GLY A 69 16.32 -0.96 -8.07
CA GLY A 69 17.58 -1.64 -8.33
C GLY A 69 18.66 -0.74 -8.99
N ARG A 70 18.33 0.47 -9.43
CA ARG A 70 19.25 1.36 -10.18
C ARG A 70 19.82 2.47 -9.30
N PRO A 71 21.15 2.59 -9.19
CA PRO A 71 21.81 3.66 -8.42
C PRO A 71 21.36 5.07 -8.80
N GLU A 72 21.12 5.32 -10.09
CA GLU A 72 20.71 6.62 -10.62
C GLU A 72 19.39 7.11 -10.02
N ALA A 73 18.43 6.21 -9.78
CA ALA A 73 17.16 6.55 -9.16
C ALA A 73 17.38 7.05 -7.72
N TRP A 74 18.28 6.42 -6.98
CA TRP A 74 18.61 6.82 -5.61
C TRP A 74 19.38 8.13 -5.54
N ARG A 75 20.23 8.42 -6.53
CA ARG A 75 20.88 9.73 -6.64
C ARG A 75 19.86 10.85 -6.84
N ARG A 76 18.79 10.63 -7.60
CA ARG A 76 17.66 11.58 -7.72
C ARG A 76 16.93 11.75 -6.39
N VAL A 77 16.66 10.67 -5.65
CA VAL A 77 16.08 10.74 -4.30
C VAL A 77 16.98 11.57 -3.38
N ARG A 78 18.29 11.35 -3.41
CA ARG A 78 19.26 12.15 -2.63
C ARG A 78 19.18 13.64 -2.93
N GLU A 79 19.12 14.01 -4.20
CA GLU A 79 19.01 15.42 -4.60
C GLU A 79 17.67 16.04 -4.18
N ALA A 80 16.57 15.30 -4.28
CA ALA A 80 15.27 15.79 -3.82
C ALA A 80 15.25 16.02 -2.29
N ILE A 81 15.80 15.09 -1.51
CA ILE A 81 15.92 15.25 -0.05
C ILE A 81 16.79 16.46 0.29
N ARG A 82 17.92 16.67 -0.41
CA ARG A 82 18.80 17.82 -0.22
C ARG A 82 18.13 19.16 -0.52
N SER A 83 17.32 19.20 -1.56
CA SER A 83 16.67 20.42 -2.04
C SER A 83 15.35 20.73 -1.34
N ASP A 84 14.79 19.83 -0.53
CA ASP A 84 13.55 20.08 0.18
C ASP A 84 13.78 21.02 1.37
N ALA A 85 13.52 22.32 1.14
CA ALA A 85 13.68 23.37 2.16
C ALA A 85 12.65 23.27 3.31
N LYS A 86 11.59 22.45 3.16
CA LYS A 86 10.55 22.27 4.18
C LYS A 86 10.88 21.14 5.15
N LEU A 87 11.83 20.28 4.77
CA LEU A 87 12.25 19.17 5.60
C LEU A 87 13.13 19.66 6.76
N ASP A 88 12.84 19.18 7.95
CA ASP A 88 13.67 19.45 9.14
C ASP A 88 15.15 19.15 8.84
N PRO A 89 16.09 20.09 9.11
CA PRO A 89 17.50 19.92 8.73
C PRO A 89 18.17 18.72 9.37
N ALA A 90 17.95 18.46 10.66
CA ALA A 90 18.57 17.33 11.36
C ALA A 90 18.04 15.99 10.82
N TYR A 91 16.74 15.92 10.54
CA TYR A 91 16.11 14.75 9.92
C TYR A 91 16.61 14.53 8.50
N ARG A 92 16.78 15.60 7.71
CA ARG A 92 17.37 15.56 6.37
C ARG A 92 18.78 14.97 6.39
N ASP A 93 19.63 15.46 7.29
CA ASP A 93 21.03 15.00 7.40
C ASP A 93 21.09 13.53 7.84
N GLU A 94 20.16 13.11 8.72
CA GLU A 94 20.01 11.70 9.08
C GLU A 94 19.62 10.81 7.89
N LEU A 95 18.71 11.25 7.03
CA LEU A 95 18.29 10.50 5.83
C LEU A 95 19.40 10.40 4.78
N LEU A 96 20.24 11.44 4.65
CA LEU A 96 21.32 11.48 3.66
C LEU A 96 22.46 10.51 3.98
N ALA A 97 22.59 10.07 5.24
CA ALA A 97 23.65 9.17 5.70
C ALA A 97 23.20 7.69 5.70
N GLY A 98 24.17 6.79 5.57
CA GLY A 98 24.00 5.35 5.74
C GLY A 98 23.33 4.66 4.54
N PRO A 99 22.12 4.06 4.66
CA PRO A 99 21.54 3.24 3.59
C PRO A 99 21.41 3.92 2.24
N LEU A 100 21.18 5.26 2.22
CA LEU A 100 21.07 6.00 0.98
C LEU A 100 22.38 6.02 0.18
N GLU A 101 23.53 6.12 0.85
CA GLU A 101 24.84 6.08 0.20
C GLU A 101 25.02 4.73 -0.51
N VAL A 102 24.73 3.63 0.18
CA VAL A 102 24.77 2.27 -0.38
C VAL A 102 23.84 2.14 -1.59
N CYS A 103 22.62 2.66 -1.50
CA CYS A 103 21.66 2.64 -2.62
C CYS A 103 22.12 3.50 -3.81
N CYS A 104 22.82 4.62 -3.56
CA CYS A 104 23.42 5.45 -4.61
C CYS A 104 24.59 4.76 -5.34
N GLU A 105 25.19 3.76 -4.75
CA GLU A 105 26.30 2.97 -5.33
C GLU A 105 25.81 1.75 -6.09
N ARG A 106 24.89 0.98 -5.53
CA ARG A 106 24.49 -0.34 -6.07
C ARG A 106 22.98 -0.57 -6.21
N GLY A 107 22.13 0.42 -5.94
CA GLY A 107 20.68 0.24 -5.86
C GLY A 107 20.25 -0.44 -4.56
N ALA A 108 18.93 -0.53 -4.35
CA ALA A 108 18.35 -1.28 -3.24
C ALA A 108 18.14 -2.75 -3.62
N ARG A 109 18.21 -3.63 -2.62
CA ARG A 109 17.80 -5.03 -2.78
C ARG A 109 16.28 -5.13 -2.74
N THR A 110 15.73 -5.81 -3.73
CA THR A 110 14.30 -6.13 -3.81
C THR A 110 14.13 -7.62 -4.06
N HIS A 111 12.97 -8.17 -3.74
CA HIS A 111 12.69 -9.56 -4.08
C HIS A 111 12.34 -9.75 -5.55
N HIS A 112 12.18 -8.68 -6.31
CA HIS A 112 11.75 -8.72 -7.70
C HIS A 112 12.85 -9.23 -8.61
N GLU A 113 12.57 -10.27 -9.39
CA GLU A 113 13.48 -10.86 -10.36
C GLU A 113 13.10 -10.52 -11.81
N GLY A 114 11.88 -10.04 -12.05
CA GLY A 114 11.42 -9.59 -13.37
C GLY A 114 9.92 -9.79 -13.61
N MET A 115 9.47 -9.41 -14.81
CA MET A 115 8.11 -9.67 -15.31
C MET A 115 8.17 -10.75 -16.37
N LEU A 116 7.20 -11.65 -16.40
CA LEU A 116 7.04 -12.61 -17.48
C LEU A 116 6.47 -11.93 -18.73
N ASP A 117 7.07 -12.21 -19.89
CA ASP A 117 6.39 -12.01 -21.17
C ASP A 117 5.23 -13.02 -21.29
N GLY A 118 4.03 -12.51 -21.61
CA GLY A 118 2.81 -13.30 -21.57
C GLY A 118 2.73 -14.39 -22.66
N GLU A 119 3.50 -14.25 -23.75
CA GLU A 119 3.52 -15.22 -24.84
C GLU A 119 4.71 -16.17 -24.75
N THR A 120 5.89 -15.62 -24.49
CA THR A 120 7.14 -16.41 -24.53
C THR A 120 7.53 -16.99 -23.17
N GLY A 121 7.01 -16.44 -22.06
CA GLY A 121 7.41 -16.77 -20.71
C GLY A 121 8.84 -16.32 -20.36
N GLU A 122 9.45 -15.47 -21.19
CA GLU A 122 10.76 -14.90 -20.90
C GLU A 122 10.70 -13.93 -19.72
N VAL A 123 11.70 -13.98 -18.82
CA VAL A 123 11.75 -13.08 -17.66
C VAL A 123 12.51 -11.82 -18.04
N SER A 124 11.78 -10.70 -18.17
CA SER A 124 12.36 -9.36 -18.33
C SER A 124 12.70 -8.78 -16.98
N ARG A 125 14.00 -8.55 -16.69
CA ARG A 125 14.46 -7.92 -15.44
C ARG A 125 14.36 -6.41 -15.50
N GLU A 126 14.57 -5.84 -16.68
CA GLU A 126 14.57 -4.40 -16.93
C GLU A 126 13.77 -4.09 -18.20
N GLY A 127 13.06 -2.96 -18.16
CA GLY A 127 12.20 -2.57 -19.28
C GLY A 127 10.91 -3.39 -19.36
N THR A 128 9.99 -2.93 -20.17
CA THR A 128 8.70 -3.62 -20.40
C THR A 128 8.90 -4.77 -21.37
N PRO A 129 8.44 -6.01 -21.06
CA PRO A 129 8.45 -7.11 -22.02
C PRO A 129 7.58 -6.78 -23.24
N ALA A 130 7.83 -7.46 -24.36
CA ALA A 130 7.08 -7.23 -25.61
C ALA A 130 5.57 -7.49 -25.43
N ASN A 131 5.23 -8.53 -24.66
CA ASN A 131 3.86 -8.90 -24.33
C ASN A 131 3.67 -8.80 -22.80
N PRO A 132 3.37 -7.59 -22.27
CA PRO A 132 3.21 -7.40 -20.83
C PRO A 132 2.13 -8.30 -20.26
N SER A 133 2.39 -8.86 -19.07
CA SER A 133 1.49 -9.81 -18.41
C SER A 133 1.17 -9.41 -16.98
N ALA A 134 0.23 -10.13 -16.38
CA ALA A 134 -0.08 -9.97 -14.96
C ALA A 134 0.90 -10.71 -14.02
N PHE A 135 1.99 -11.31 -14.55
CA PHE A 135 2.87 -12.19 -13.83
C PHE A 135 4.25 -11.56 -13.55
N ASN A 136 4.64 -11.54 -12.28
CA ASN A 136 5.99 -11.15 -11.87
C ASN A 136 6.70 -12.34 -11.22
N VAL A 137 8.01 -12.46 -11.48
CA VAL A 137 8.88 -13.42 -10.80
C VAL A 137 9.53 -12.73 -9.62
N VAL A 138 9.47 -13.36 -8.47
CA VAL A 138 10.05 -12.82 -7.23
C VAL A 138 10.82 -13.90 -6.48
N ARG A 139 11.86 -13.48 -5.75
CA ARG A 139 12.58 -14.34 -4.79
C ARG A 139 11.64 -14.72 -3.66
N ARG A 140 11.66 -15.98 -3.27
CA ARG A 140 10.84 -16.53 -2.19
C ARG A 140 11.54 -16.35 -0.85
N TYR A 141 10.84 -15.76 0.09
CA TYR A 141 11.23 -15.68 1.50
C TYR A 141 10.25 -16.47 2.36
N ARG A 142 10.74 -17.02 3.46
CA ARG A 142 9.90 -17.79 4.38
C ARG A 142 8.91 -16.90 5.10
N ILE A 143 7.68 -17.39 5.25
CA ILE A 143 6.66 -16.77 6.09
C ILE A 143 6.68 -17.50 7.44
N LEU A 144 7.22 -16.84 8.44
CA LEU A 144 7.22 -17.31 9.82
C LEU A 144 6.02 -16.69 10.53
N LYS A 145 5.16 -17.51 11.14
CA LYS A 145 4.05 -17.02 11.95
C LYS A 145 4.46 -17.05 13.42
N PRO A 146 4.02 -16.04 14.24
CA PRO A 146 4.24 -16.08 15.68
C PRO A 146 3.50 -17.28 16.30
N GLU A 147 4.03 -17.80 17.37
CA GLU A 147 3.39 -18.86 18.14
C GLU A 147 2.24 -18.26 18.97
N ARG A 148 1.08 -18.91 18.93
CA ARG A 148 -0.11 -18.46 19.64
C ARG A 148 -0.27 -19.23 20.95
N THR A 149 -0.29 -18.54 22.08
CA THR A 149 -0.49 -19.11 23.40
C THR A 149 -1.73 -18.51 24.05
N ALA A 150 -2.58 -19.36 24.64
CA ALA A 150 -3.71 -18.90 25.43
C ALA A 150 -3.25 -18.38 26.80
N PHE A 151 -3.76 -17.24 27.22
CA PHE A 151 -3.44 -16.61 28.51
C PHE A 151 -4.66 -15.91 29.11
N LEU A 152 -5.21 -16.45 30.19
CA LEU A 152 -6.33 -15.85 30.94
C LEU A 152 -7.52 -15.39 30.07
N GLY A 153 -7.90 -16.19 29.08
CA GLY A 153 -9.01 -15.88 28.15
C GLY A 153 -8.62 -14.99 26.99
N ALA A 154 -7.35 -14.59 26.87
CA ALA A 154 -6.78 -13.87 25.74
C ALA A 154 -5.79 -14.75 24.97
N HIS A 155 -5.24 -14.24 23.87
CA HIS A 155 -4.16 -14.85 23.13
C HIS A 155 -2.93 -13.96 23.12
N LEU A 156 -1.77 -14.56 23.39
CA LEU A 156 -0.47 -13.94 23.24
C LEU A 156 0.17 -14.47 21.96
N PHE A 157 0.92 -13.62 21.28
CA PHE A 157 1.70 -13.96 20.10
C PHE A 157 3.18 -13.85 20.44
N ASP A 158 3.90 -14.99 20.38
CA ASP A 158 5.33 -15.07 20.68
C ASP A 158 6.16 -14.93 19.39
N TYR A 159 6.95 -13.86 19.33
CA TYR A 159 7.88 -13.55 18.25
C TYR A 159 9.33 -13.89 18.55
N SER A 160 9.63 -14.51 19.69
CA SER A 160 11.01 -14.74 20.18
C SER A 160 11.90 -15.53 19.21
N ARG A 161 11.30 -16.44 18.43
CA ARG A 161 12.03 -17.24 17.43
C ARG A 161 12.60 -16.41 16.29
N PHE A 162 11.99 -15.29 15.93
CA PHE A 162 12.39 -14.47 14.76
C PHE A 162 13.83 -13.94 14.90
N ALA A 163 14.29 -13.67 16.12
CA ALA A 163 15.65 -13.21 16.37
C ALA A 163 16.73 -14.24 15.99
N ARG A 164 16.37 -15.53 15.94
CA ARG A 164 17.30 -16.66 15.65
C ARG A 164 17.21 -17.15 14.21
N GLU A 165 16.28 -16.62 13.44
CA GLU A 165 15.96 -17.04 12.08
C GLU A 165 16.52 -16.06 11.05
N ASP A 166 16.66 -16.56 9.82
CA ASP A 166 17.11 -15.80 8.67
C ASP A 166 16.31 -16.17 7.42
N GLY A 167 16.36 -15.37 6.36
CA GLY A 167 15.64 -15.63 5.10
C GLY A 167 14.12 -15.59 5.26
N PHE A 168 13.56 -14.65 6.04
CA PHE A 168 12.14 -14.57 6.32
C PHE A 168 11.57 -13.15 6.11
N VAL A 169 10.25 -13.06 5.84
CA VAL A 169 9.52 -11.80 5.81
C VAL A 169 9.34 -11.28 7.23
N VAL A 170 9.83 -10.06 7.49
CA VAL A 170 9.67 -9.38 8.78
C VAL A 170 8.18 -9.25 9.11
N PRO A 171 7.72 -9.65 10.31
CA PRO A 171 6.29 -9.72 10.64
C PRO A 171 5.67 -8.35 10.94
N LEU A 172 6.05 -7.34 10.18
CA LEU A 172 5.61 -5.96 10.32
C LEU A 172 5.30 -5.34 8.97
N GLU A 173 4.32 -4.48 8.94
CA GLU A 173 4.13 -3.50 7.89
C GLU A 173 4.73 -2.17 8.33
N TYR A 174 5.49 -1.53 7.47
CA TYR A 174 6.11 -0.22 7.68
C TYR A 174 5.30 0.83 6.94
N ILE A 175 4.64 1.72 7.67
CA ILE A 175 3.81 2.75 7.08
C ILE A 175 4.54 4.10 7.19
N VAL A 176 4.91 4.67 6.06
CA VAL A 176 5.54 5.99 5.99
C VAL A 176 4.49 7.02 5.61
N ARG A 177 4.38 8.09 6.41
CA ARG A 177 3.41 9.17 6.17
C ARG A 177 4.11 10.50 5.96
N PHE A 178 3.92 11.09 4.80
CA PHE A 178 4.30 12.48 4.52
C PHE A 178 3.26 13.46 5.01
N GLY A 179 2.03 13.02 5.19
CA GLY A 179 0.92 13.82 5.65
C GLY A 179 -0.26 12.98 6.10
N ILE A 180 -1.30 13.64 6.54
CA ILE A 180 -2.46 13.02 7.14
C ILE A 180 -3.69 13.28 6.26
N THR A 181 -4.44 12.23 5.94
CA THR A 181 -5.75 12.32 5.27
C THR A 181 -6.88 12.17 6.28
N SER A 182 -8.08 12.63 5.94
CA SER A 182 -9.28 12.45 6.76
C SER A 182 -9.60 10.96 7.03
N ALA A 183 -9.29 10.10 6.07
CA ALA A 183 -9.50 8.65 6.16
C ALA A 183 -8.38 7.90 6.91
N SER A 184 -7.32 8.58 7.34
CA SER A 184 -6.20 7.96 8.04
C SER A 184 -6.64 7.36 9.38
N SER A 185 -6.20 6.13 9.69
CA SER A 185 -6.40 5.50 11.01
C SER A 185 -5.76 6.32 12.12
N VAL A 186 -4.57 6.88 11.86
CA VAL A 186 -3.87 7.78 12.78
C VAL A 186 -4.69 9.02 13.08
N TYR A 187 -5.30 9.66 12.06
CA TYR A 187 -6.15 10.84 12.27
C TYR A 187 -7.42 10.53 13.05
N ARG A 188 -8.06 9.40 12.76
CA ARG A 188 -9.25 8.96 13.50
C ARG A 188 -8.95 8.64 14.95
N ALA A 189 -7.83 7.96 15.23
CA ALA A 189 -7.38 7.70 16.60
C ALA A 189 -7.10 9.02 17.34
N TYR A 190 -6.35 9.93 16.73
CA TYR A 190 -6.05 11.26 17.26
C TYR A 190 -7.31 12.09 17.54
N ALA A 191 -8.27 12.09 16.63
CA ALA A 191 -9.52 12.84 16.79
C ALA A 191 -10.38 12.34 17.96
N ALA A 192 -10.31 11.06 18.29
CA ALA A 192 -11.02 10.43 19.41
C ALA A 192 -10.38 10.65 20.78
N MET A 193 -9.14 11.14 20.85
CA MET A 193 -8.42 11.39 22.10
C MET A 193 -8.83 12.71 22.74
N ASP A 194 -8.70 12.78 24.07
CA ASP A 194 -8.73 14.05 24.80
C ASP A 194 -7.47 14.88 24.53
N GLU A 195 -7.40 16.09 25.06
CA GLU A 195 -6.27 17.00 24.82
C GLU A 195 -4.94 16.45 25.34
N GLY A 196 -4.94 15.79 26.50
CA GLY A 196 -3.76 15.15 27.09
C GLY A 196 -3.24 14.01 26.23
N GLY A 197 -4.15 13.15 25.77
CA GLY A 197 -3.87 12.06 24.86
C GLY A 197 -3.33 12.54 23.51
N ARG A 198 -3.91 13.59 22.92
CA ARG A 198 -3.42 14.22 21.68
C ARG A 198 -1.99 14.70 21.82
N ARG A 199 -1.66 15.43 22.89
CA ARG A 199 -0.30 15.91 23.12
C ARG A 199 0.70 14.77 23.33
N ALA A 200 0.29 13.68 24.01
CA ALA A 200 1.13 12.50 24.17
C ALA A 200 1.39 11.82 22.80
N PHE A 201 0.36 11.68 21.99
CA PHE A 201 0.43 11.07 20.67
C PHE A 201 1.27 11.91 19.68
N GLU A 202 1.15 13.24 19.71
CA GLU A 202 2.00 14.16 18.94
C GLU A 202 3.49 13.97 19.29
N ARG A 203 3.81 13.87 20.61
CA ARG A 203 5.19 13.60 21.03
C ARG A 203 5.69 12.22 20.58
N GLU A 204 4.86 11.19 20.66
CA GLU A 204 5.22 9.84 20.20
C GLU A 204 5.52 9.81 18.70
N LEU A 205 4.70 10.48 17.91
CA LEU A 205 4.91 10.63 16.46
C LEU A 205 6.07 11.57 16.14
N GLY A 206 6.46 12.43 17.08
CA GLY A 206 7.51 13.44 16.89
C GLY A 206 7.08 14.59 15.99
N VAL A 207 5.82 15.03 16.07
CA VAL A 207 5.29 16.17 15.33
C VAL A 207 5.11 17.40 16.21
N SER A 208 5.26 18.58 15.60
CA SER A 208 5.12 19.89 16.26
C SER A 208 3.69 20.40 16.14
N GLY A 209 2.84 20.10 17.11
CA GLY A 209 1.47 20.60 17.20
C GLY A 209 0.40 19.70 16.55
N PRO A 210 -0.85 20.21 16.48
CA PRO A 210 -2.01 19.40 16.16
C PRO A 210 -1.97 18.79 14.76
N LEU A 211 -2.29 17.50 14.66
CA LEU A 211 -2.48 16.84 13.37
C LEU A 211 -3.70 17.43 12.65
N LYS A 212 -3.51 17.80 11.40
CA LYS A 212 -4.56 18.32 10.52
C LYS A 212 -4.66 17.46 9.26
N ALA A 213 -5.88 17.11 8.88
CA ALA A 213 -6.12 16.45 7.61
C ALA A 213 -5.68 17.34 6.44
N TRP A 214 -5.23 16.71 5.36
CA TRP A 214 -4.79 17.34 4.11
C TRP A 214 -3.60 18.27 4.24
N ARG A 215 -2.74 18.03 5.25
CA ARG A 215 -1.48 18.75 5.44
C ARG A 215 -0.29 17.81 5.49
N TYR A 216 0.80 18.22 4.88
CA TYR A 216 2.09 17.56 5.02
C TYR A 216 2.69 17.86 6.39
N LEU A 217 3.41 16.89 6.90
CA LEU A 217 4.21 16.98 8.11
C LEU A 217 5.58 17.63 7.80
N GLU A 218 6.18 18.24 8.79
CA GLU A 218 7.53 18.83 8.66
C GLU A 218 8.59 17.77 8.40
N ARG A 219 8.32 16.54 8.82
CA ARG A 219 9.11 15.35 8.53
C ARG A 219 8.18 14.15 8.37
N PRO A 220 8.50 13.21 7.47
CA PRO A 220 7.78 11.95 7.39
C PRO A 220 7.84 11.20 8.72
N ILE A 221 6.74 10.60 9.12
CA ILE A 221 6.67 9.72 10.28
C ILE A 221 6.56 8.27 9.83
N GLY A 222 7.17 7.35 10.61
CA GLY A 222 7.02 5.92 10.45
C GLY A 222 6.17 5.35 11.57
N ASP A 223 5.14 4.60 11.24
CA ASP A 223 4.38 3.77 12.14
C ASP A 223 4.34 2.31 11.64
N PHE A 224 3.93 1.41 12.50
CA PHE A 224 3.98 -0.02 12.23
C PHE A 224 2.63 -0.66 12.51
N THR A 225 2.30 -1.69 11.72
CA THR A 225 1.24 -2.62 12.05
C THR A 225 1.79 -4.05 12.11
N SER A 226 1.15 -4.89 12.94
CA SER A 226 1.45 -6.31 12.94
C SER A 226 1.04 -6.93 11.61
N LYS A 227 1.80 -7.96 11.19
CA LYS A 227 1.48 -8.83 10.08
C LYS A 227 1.41 -10.26 10.63
N PHE A 228 0.59 -11.11 10.13
CA PHE A 228 0.43 -12.50 10.56
C PHE A 228 -0.34 -12.71 11.88
N GLU A 229 -0.81 -11.67 12.54
CA GLU A 229 -1.88 -11.77 13.54
C GLU A 229 -3.24 -11.87 12.85
N PRO A 230 -4.32 -12.30 13.52
CA PRO A 230 -5.66 -12.39 12.91
C PRO A 230 -6.21 -11.05 12.40
N GLU A 231 -5.81 -9.94 13.03
CA GLU A 231 -6.11 -8.57 12.60
C GLU A 231 -4.83 -7.74 12.70
N ASP A 232 -4.59 -6.89 11.70
CA ASP A 232 -3.49 -5.93 11.74
C ASP A 232 -3.78 -4.87 12.82
N ARG A 233 -2.87 -4.75 13.78
CA ARG A 233 -2.97 -3.74 14.84
C ARG A 233 -1.78 -2.78 14.81
N MET A 234 -2.00 -1.56 15.22
CA MET A 234 -0.91 -0.60 15.43
C MET A 234 0.05 -1.13 16.50
N VAL A 235 1.34 -0.99 16.22
CA VAL A 235 2.42 -1.49 17.07
C VAL A 235 3.34 -0.32 17.44
N ALA A 236 3.62 -0.14 18.73
CA ALA A 236 4.57 0.87 19.19
C ALA A 236 6.00 0.53 18.72
N LYS A 237 6.84 1.54 18.49
CA LYS A 237 8.20 1.36 17.93
C LYS A 237 9.04 0.34 18.69
N GLN A 238 8.99 0.35 20.03
CA GLN A 238 9.75 -0.59 20.86
C GLN A 238 9.21 -2.02 20.74
N GLU A 239 7.92 -2.18 20.65
CA GLU A 239 7.29 -3.48 20.43
C GLU A 239 7.62 -3.99 19.00
N ALA A 240 7.56 -3.12 17.99
CA ALA A 240 7.92 -3.44 16.61
C ALA A 240 9.37 -3.95 16.50
N LEU A 241 10.32 -3.32 17.19
CA LEU A 241 11.70 -3.83 17.28
C LEU A 241 11.72 -5.26 17.84
N THR A 242 11.02 -5.52 18.92
CA THR A 242 10.98 -6.86 19.54
C THR A 242 10.34 -7.90 18.62
N MET A 243 9.26 -7.56 17.94
CA MET A 243 8.54 -8.45 17.02
C MET A 243 9.36 -8.74 15.76
N SER A 244 10.14 -7.79 15.27
CA SER A 244 10.79 -7.84 13.96
C SER A 244 11.83 -8.97 13.82
N GLY A 245 12.45 -9.43 14.91
CA GLY A 245 13.60 -10.32 14.87
C GLY A 245 14.87 -9.68 14.31
N LEU A 246 14.88 -8.35 14.17
CA LEU A 246 16.04 -7.57 13.71
C LEU A 246 16.87 -7.08 14.90
N SER A 247 18.17 -6.87 14.67
CA SER A 247 18.97 -6.06 15.60
C SER A 247 18.52 -4.61 15.60
N GLY A 248 18.83 -3.83 16.65
CA GLY A 248 18.51 -2.41 16.69
C GLY A 248 19.03 -1.62 15.49
N ALA A 249 20.24 -1.95 15.00
CA ALA A 249 20.82 -1.33 13.81
C ALA A 249 20.03 -1.68 12.54
N GLN A 250 19.70 -2.95 12.32
CA GLN A 250 18.89 -3.38 11.18
C GLN A 250 17.48 -2.78 11.21
N PHE A 251 16.88 -2.68 12.41
CA PHE A 251 15.56 -2.07 12.56
C PHE A 251 15.58 -0.58 12.22
N ALA A 252 16.58 0.16 12.68
CA ALA A 252 16.77 1.58 12.31
C ALA A 252 17.03 1.73 10.81
N GLU A 253 17.83 0.84 10.21
CA GLU A 253 18.07 0.80 8.77
C GLU A 253 16.80 0.53 7.98
N SER A 254 15.97 -0.45 8.39
CA SER A 254 14.70 -0.75 7.73
C SER A 254 13.74 0.44 7.75
N GLY A 255 13.68 1.17 8.86
CA GLY A 255 12.89 2.40 8.96
C GLY A 255 13.37 3.49 8.00
N LYS A 256 14.70 3.72 7.91
CA LYS A 256 15.27 4.64 6.93
C LYS A 256 14.98 4.20 5.50
N MET A 257 15.19 2.93 5.19
CA MET A 257 14.91 2.38 3.85
C MET A 257 13.44 2.56 3.46
N ALA A 258 12.50 2.36 4.39
CA ALA A 258 11.09 2.61 4.15
C ALA A 258 10.83 4.09 3.76
N VAL A 259 11.42 5.05 4.50
CA VAL A 259 11.29 6.48 4.19
C VAL A 259 11.92 6.82 2.84
N LEU A 260 13.11 6.30 2.55
CA LEU A 260 13.81 6.54 1.28
C LEU A 260 13.05 5.97 0.07
N GLY A 261 12.52 4.75 0.20
CA GLY A 261 11.63 4.15 -0.80
C GLY A 261 10.35 4.97 -1.00
N ALA A 262 9.78 5.48 0.08
CA ALA A 262 8.62 6.37 0.02
C ALA A 262 8.95 7.68 -0.72
N TRP A 263 10.12 8.26 -0.54
CA TRP A 263 10.56 9.42 -1.30
C TRP A 263 10.66 9.15 -2.81
N MET A 264 11.13 7.95 -3.20
CA MET A 264 11.18 7.56 -4.63
C MET A 264 9.79 7.53 -5.25
N VAL A 265 8.80 6.90 -4.57
CA VAL A 265 7.42 6.84 -5.06
C VAL A 265 6.78 8.23 -5.06
N ARG A 266 7.02 9.03 -4.00
CA ARG A 266 6.54 10.40 -3.91
C ARG A 266 7.00 11.23 -5.10
N GLN A 267 8.30 11.23 -5.44
CA GLN A 267 8.81 11.95 -6.61
C GLN A 267 8.09 11.52 -7.89
N LEU A 268 7.94 10.20 -8.10
CA LEU A 268 7.29 9.65 -9.28
C LEU A 268 5.86 10.18 -9.46
N VAL A 269 5.05 10.16 -8.39
CA VAL A 269 3.64 10.56 -8.50
C VAL A 269 3.44 12.09 -8.46
N GLU A 270 4.35 12.84 -7.83
CA GLU A 270 4.30 14.31 -7.81
C GLU A 270 4.60 14.92 -9.21
N GLU A 271 5.37 14.24 -10.07
CA GLU A 271 5.59 14.65 -11.45
C GLU A 271 4.28 14.78 -12.25
N ILE A 272 3.29 13.94 -11.95
CA ILE A 272 1.95 13.97 -12.57
C ILE A 272 0.90 14.73 -11.74
N GLY A 273 1.34 15.55 -10.78
CA GLY A 273 0.48 16.40 -9.98
C GLY A 273 -0.22 15.73 -8.80
N LEU A 274 0.08 14.46 -8.50
CA LEU A 274 -0.47 13.78 -7.35
C LEU A 274 0.30 14.13 -6.08
N ARG A 275 -0.40 14.27 -4.97
CA ARG A 275 0.17 14.40 -3.63
C ARG A 275 0.14 13.06 -2.93
N MET A 276 1.30 12.53 -2.61
CA MET A 276 1.42 11.29 -1.86
C MET A 276 1.33 11.56 -0.35
N TRP A 277 0.43 10.83 0.33
CA TRP A 277 0.19 10.97 1.76
C TRP A 277 0.90 9.92 2.60
N ASP A 278 0.78 8.68 2.23
CA ASP A 278 1.44 7.55 2.87
C ASP A 278 1.67 6.38 1.92
N ILE A 279 2.52 5.46 2.36
CA ILE A 279 2.81 4.20 1.68
C ILE A 279 3.13 3.13 2.71
N LYS A 280 2.75 1.91 2.39
CA LYS A 280 3.07 0.70 3.15
C LYS A 280 4.22 -0.06 2.49
N TRP A 281 5.21 -0.47 3.27
CA TRP A 281 6.32 -1.31 2.87
C TRP A 281 6.39 -2.58 3.71
N GLU A 282 6.98 -3.61 3.12
CA GLU A 282 7.36 -4.83 3.82
C GLU A 282 8.81 -5.19 3.48
N PHE A 283 9.47 -5.82 4.42
CA PHE A 283 10.87 -6.22 4.28
C PHE A 283 11.05 -7.70 4.55
N ALA A 284 12.07 -8.30 3.93
CA ALA A 284 12.64 -9.56 4.37
C ALA A 284 14.03 -9.33 4.96
N LYS A 285 14.37 -10.13 5.97
CA LYS A 285 15.73 -10.28 6.49
C LYS A 285 16.45 -11.33 5.66
N ASP A 286 17.61 -11.01 5.13
CA ASP A 286 18.45 -11.90 4.33
C ASP A 286 19.92 -11.73 4.78
N GLY A 287 20.31 -12.45 5.82
CA GLY A 287 21.57 -12.27 6.52
C GLY A 287 21.64 -10.91 7.21
N LYS A 288 22.61 -10.12 6.79
CA LYS A 288 22.74 -8.73 7.25
C LYS A 288 21.93 -7.75 6.45
N ASP A 289 21.45 -8.13 5.29
CA ASP A 289 20.77 -7.26 4.34
C ASP A 289 19.26 -7.24 4.59
N LEU A 290 18.64 -6.13 4.23
CA LEU A 290 17.21 -5.93 4.18
C LEU A 290 16.76 -5.89 2.71
N VAL A 291 15.67 -6.55 2.41
CA VAL A 291 15.15 -6.69 1.06
C VAL A 291 13.73 -6.18 1.02
N PHE A 292 13.42 -5.27 0.12
CA PHE A 292 12.03 -4.87 -0.12
C PHE A 292 11.25 -6.03 -0.72
N VAL A 293 10.12 -6.35 -0.12
CA VAL A 293 9.24 -7.45 -0.54
C VAL A 293 7.79 -6.99 -0.68
N ASP A 294 6.88 -7.92 -0.95
CA ASP A 294 5.46 -7.71 -1.16
C ASP A 294 5.12 -6.95 -2.44
N THR A 295 3.85 -6.63 -2.60
CA THR A 295 3.34 -5.90 -3.75
C THR A 295 3.42 -4.40 -3.53
N ILE A 296 4.09 -3.70 -4.43
CA ILE A 296 4.06 -2.24 -4.49
C ILE A 296 3.38 -1.84 -5.80
N ASP A 297 2.19 -1.29 -5.67
CA ASP A 297 1.41 -0.77 -6.77
C ASP A 297 0.53 0.42 -6.28
N THR A 298 -0.38 0.88 -7.11
CA THR A 298 -1.25 2.02 -6.78
C THR A 298 -2.12 1.80 -5.54
N ASP A 299 -2.30 0.56 -5.08
CA ASP A 299 -3.06 0.26 -3.86
C ASP A 299 -2.19 0.27 -2.59
N SER A 300 -0.87 0.33 -2.74
CA SER A 300 0.08 0.33 -1.61
C SER A 300 0.31 1.71 -1.00
N PHE A 301 -0.09 2.78 -1.69
CA PHE A 301 0.04 4.16 -1.22
C PHE A 301 -1.26 4.95 -1.35
N ARG A 302 -1.36 6.06 -0.63
CA ARG A 302 -2.43 7.04 -0.81
C ARG A 302 -1.89 8.26 -1.53
N ALA A 303 -2.51 8.59 -2.67
CA ALA A 303 -2.23 9.80 -3.42
C ALA A 303 -3.51 10.48 -3.84
N THR A 304 -3.52 11.81 -3.82
CA THR A 304 -4.66 12.64 -4.24
C THR A 304 -4.21 13.77 -5.13
N MET A 305 -5.13 14.24 -5.95
CA MET A 305 -5.05 15.54 -6.60
C MET A 305 -6.08 16.46 -5.96
N PHE A 306 -5.73 17.73 -5.80
CA PHE A 306 -6.69 18.74 -5.35
C PHE A 306 -7.32 19.41 -6.56
N LEU A 307 -8.63 19.24 -6.71
CA LEU A 307 -9.41 19.83 -7.79
C LEU A 307 -10.40 20.86 -7.25
N GLU A 308 -10.64 21.89 -8.02
CA GLU A 308 -11.63 22.92 -7.69
C GLU A 308 -12.83 22.77 -8.62
N GLU A 309 -14.02 22.73 -8.04
CA GLU A 309 -15.27 22.71 -8.75
C GLU A 309 -16.37 23.45 -7.98
N GLY A 310 -17.07 24.37 -8.65
CA GLY A 310 -18.12 25.15 -8.03
C GLY A 310 -17.64 26.07 -6.89
N GLY A 311 -16.37 26.47 -6.89
CA GLY A 311 -15.76 27.29 -5.82
C GLY A 311 -15.34 26.50 -4.59
N GLU A 312 -15.41 25.17 -4.65
CA GLU A 312 -15.02 24.27 -3.59
C GLU A 312 -13.83 23.42 -4.01
N ARG A 313 -13.01 23.02 -3.05
CA ARG A 313 -11.81 22.24 -3.27
C ARG A 313 -11.96 20.83 -2.72
N PHE A 314 -11.65 19.82 -3.56
CA PHE A 314 -11.78 18.41 -3.25
C PHE A 314 -10.43 17.70 -3.35
N ALA A 315 -10.17 16.75 -2.45
CA ALA A 315 -9.09 15.81 -2.54
C ALA A 315 -9.58 14.54 -3.23
N ILE A 316 -9.24 14.38 -4.49
CA ILE A 316 -9.64 13.19 -5.28
C ILE A 316 -8.59 12.11 -5.15
N HIS A 317 -9.01 10.91 -4.78
CA HIS A 317 -8.14 9.75 -4.61
C HIS A 317 -7.83 9.03 -5.93
N TYR A 318 -6.56 8.59 -6.07
CA TYR A 318 -6.06 7.84 -7.24
C TYR A 318 -5.54 6.46 -6.83
N ASN A 319 -6.25 5.82 -5.92
CA ASN A 319 -5.96 4.50 -5.37
C ASN A 319 -7.24 3.87 -4.82
N LYS A 320 -7.13 2.71 -4.17
CA LYS A 320 -8.27 1.99 -3.59
C LYS A 320 -9.12 2.79 -2.57
N GLN A 321 -8.66 3.96 -2.10
CA GLN A 321 -9.48 4.81 -1.23
C GLN A 321 -10.71 5.33 -1.97
N ALA A 322 -10.63 5.63 -3.27
CA ALA A 322 -11.80 6.00 -4.09
C ALA A 322 -12.91 4.94 -4.01
N MET A 323 -12.54 3.66 -4.07
CA MET A 323 -13.50 2.55 -3.92
C MET A 323 -14.08 2.47 -2.50
N ARG A 324 -13.26 2.73 -1.46
CA ARG A 324 -13.78 2.81 -0.08
C ARG A 324 -14.78 3.94 0.09
N ASP A 325 -14.52 5.09 -0.52
CA ASP A 325 -15.41 6.25 -0.50
C ASP A 325 -16.72 5.92 -1.23
N TYR A 326 -16.65 5.27 -2.40
CA TYR A 326 -17.82 4.79 -3.13
C TYR A 326 -18.75 3.95 -2.25
N PHE A 327 -18.23 2.87 -1.67
CA PHE A 327 -19.05 2.00 -0.82
C PHE A 327 -19.55 2.72 0.44
N SER A 328 -18.71 3.57 1.05
CA SER A 328 -19.09 4.28 2.28
C SER A 328 -20.18 5.31 2.06
N LEU A 329 -20.25 5.90 0.86
CA LEU A 329 -21.22 6.96 0.54
C LEU A 329 -22.50 6.43 -0.08
N LEU A 330 -22.42 5.35 -0.86
CA LEU A 330 -23.56 4.82 -1.61
C LEU A 330 -24.21 3.61 -0.93
N HIS A 331 -23.47 2.90 -0.05
CA HIS A 331 -23.91 1.65 0.58
C HIS A 331 -23.69 1.67 2.10
N GLU A 332 -24.19 2.72 2.75
CA GLU A 332 -23.99 2.99 4.19
C GLU A 332 -24.48 1.82 5.08
N ASP A 333 -25.63 1.22 4.75
CA ASP A 333 -26.20 0.09 5.50
C ASP A 333 -25.33 -1.17 5.41
N TRP A 334 -24.75 -1.43 4.23
CA TRP A 334 -23.80 -2.54 4.05
C TRP A 334 -22.53 -2.32 4.87
N ILE A 335 -21.98 -1.10 4.87
CA ILE A 335 -20.82 -0.72 5.70
C ILE A 335 -21.15 -0.86 7.20
N ALA A 336 -22.36 -0.51 7.63
CA ALA A 336 -22.82 -0.72 9.00
C ALA A 336 -22.86 -2.21 9.37
N GLY A 337 -23.31 -3.06 8.45
CA GLY A 337 -23.29 -4.53 8.58
C GLY A 337 -21.85 -5.07 8.79
N ILE A 338 -20.89 -4.62 7.97
CA ILE A 338 -19.47 -5.00 8.12
C ILE A 338 -18.92 -4.59 9.49
N LYS A 339 -19.18 -3.34 9.92
CA LYS A 339 -18.73 -2.85 11.25
C LYS A 339 -19.29 -3.71 12.38
N THR A 340 -20.56 -4.06 12.29
CA THR A 340 -21.23 -4.92 13.28
C THR A 340 -20.62 -6.32 13.28
N ALA A 341 -20.43 -6.93 12.09
CA ALA A 341 -19.82 -8.25 11.96
C ALA A 341 -18.38 -8.27 12.50
N LYS A 342 -17.56 -7.23 12.21
CA LYS A 342 -16.20 -7.08 12.78
C LYS A 342 -16.24 -6.98 14.32
N SER A 343 -17.17 -6.22 14.89
CA SER A 343 -17.31 -6.11 16.35
C SER A 343 -17.69 -7.46 16.99
N LEU A 344 -18.62 -8.18 16.38
CA LEU A 344 -19.03 -9.51 16.83
C LEU A 344 -17.90 -10.54 16.71
N GLY A 345 -17.19 -10.55 15.57
CA GLY A 345 -16.07 -11.46 15.33
C GLY A 345 -14.97 -11.34 16.38
N ARG A 346 -14.61 -10.10 16.76
CA ARG A 346 -13.65 -9.83 17.84
C ARG A 346 -14.14 -10.38 19.19
N ARG A 347 -15.42 -10.19 19.50
CA ARG A 347 -16.01 -10.66 20.75
C ARG A 347 -16.11 -12.18 20.82
N GLU A 348 -16.44 -12.84 19.71
CA GLU A 348 -16.71 -14.27 19.64
C GLU A 348 -15.48 -15.09 19.23
N GLY A 349 -14.41 -14.42 18.77
CA GLY A 349 -13.17 -15.09 18.33
C GLY A 349 -13.33 -15.84 17.00
N VAL A 350 -14.31 -15.45 16.17
CA VAL A 350 -14.60 -16.02 14.84
C VAL A 350 -14.27 -15.01 13.73
N ALA A 351 -14.00 -15.51 12.52
CA ALA A 351 -13.80 -14.65 11.37
C ALA A 351 -15.06 -13.79 11.12
N PHE A 352 -14.91 -12.48 11.04
CA PHE A 352 -16.05 -11.59 10.82
C PHE A 352 -16.74 -11.82 9.48
N THR A 353 -16.01 -12.34 8.47
CA THR A 353 -16.56 -12.71 7.16
C THR A 353 -17.61 -13.82 7.28
N GLU A 354 -17.39 -14.82 8.13
CA GLU A 354 -18.37 -15.87 8.40
C GLU A 354 -19.66 -15.29 9.03
N ILE A 355 -19.51 -14.34 9.96
CA ILE A 355 -20.64 -13.65 10.59
C ILE A 355 -21.41 -12.80 9.57
N LEU A 356 -20.66 -12.11 8.69
CA LEU A 356 -21.23 -11.26 7.65
C LEU A 356 -22.05 -12.12 6.66
N GLU A 357 -21.44 -13.18 6.12
CA GLU A 357 -22.08 -14.12 5.19
C GLU A 357 -23.32 -14.78 5.79
N ALA A 358 -23.22 -15.29 7.02
CA ALA A 358 -24.36 -15.87 7.72
C ALA A 358 -25.47 -14.84 7.99
N GLY A 359 -25.13 -13.60 8.25
CA GLY A 359 -26.08 -12.50 8.44
C GLY A 359 -26.77 -12.10 7.13
N GLN A 360 -26.02 -12.05 6.02
CA GLN A 360 -26.56 -11.83 4.68
C GLN A 360 -27.52 -12.94 4.26
N ALA A 361 -27.13 -14.20 4.44
CA ALA A 361 -27.98 -15.35 4.12
C ALA A 361 -29.32 -15.37 4.89
N ARG A 362 -29.35 -14.78 6.09
CA ARG A 362 -30.56 -14.65 6.93
C ARG A 362 -31.33 -13.32 6.71
N GLY A 363 -30.85 -12.45 5.81
CA GLY A 363 -31.44 -11.13 5.59
C GLY A 363 -31.24 -10.12 6.74
N VAL A 364 -30.32 -10.40 7.68
CA VAL A 364 -29.98 -9.50 8.79
C VAL A 364 -29.06 -8.35 8.31
N TYR A 365 -28.17 -8.66 7.38
CA TYR A 365 -27.31 -7.67 6.72
C TYR A 365 -27.65 -7.57 5.24
N PRO A 366 -27.48 -6.38 4.63
CA PRO A 366 -27.62 -6.24 3.19
C PRO A 366 -26.65 -7.14 2.42
N GLY A 367 -27.08 -7.62 1.26
CA GLY A 367 -26.18 -8.31 0.33
C GLY A 367 -25.03 -7.44 -0.14
N THR A 368 -23.97 -8.05 -0.61
CA THR A 368 -22.81 -7.32 -1.15
C THR A 368 -23.22 -6.53 -2.40
N PRO A 369 -23.05 -5.19 -2.40
CA PRO A 369 -23.46 -4.37 -3.53
C PRO A 369 -22.48 -4.48 -4.70
N SER A 370 -23.00 -4.33 -5.91
CA SER A 370 -22.17 -4.16 -7.11
C SER A 370 -21.71 -2.70 -7.25
N VAL A 371 -20.62 -2.51 -7.99
CA VAL A 371 -20.14 -1.17 -8.34
C VAL A 371 -20.68 -0.79 -9.72
N GLU A 372 -21.12 0.45 -9.87
CA GLU A 372 -21.60 0.98 -11.14
C GLU A 372 -20.47 1.03 -12.18
N GLU A 373 -20.76 0.57 -13.41
CA GLU A 373 -19.77 0.51 -14.49
C GLU A 373 -19.18 1.88 -14.83
N GLY A 374 -19.99 2.95 -14.76
CA GLY A 374 -19.50 4.32 -14.95
C GLY A 374 -18.42 4.70 -13.94
N PHE A 375 -18.55 4.29 -12.67
CA PHE A 375 -17.53 4.55 -11.66
C PHE A 375 -16.27 3.68 -11.89
N LEU A 376 -16.44 2.41 -12.26
CA LEU A 376 -15.31 1.54 -12.62
C LEU A 376 -14.53 2.08 -13.81
N ALA A 377 -15.21 2.63 -14.82
CA ALA A 377 -14.57 3.26 -15.98
C ALA A 377 -13.71 4.46 -15.59
N ILE A 378 -14.18 5.33 -14.68
CA ILE A 378 -13.38 6.44 -14.13
C ILE A 378 -12.12 5.89 -13.45
N GLN A 379 -12.25 4.88 -12.61
CA GLN A 379 -11.09 4.31 -11.91
C GLN A 379 -10.11 3.62 -12.88
N ARG A 380 -10.61 2.95 -13.91
CA ARG A 380 -9.79 2.34 -14.99
C ARG A 380 -8.95 3.41 -15.70
N ARG A 381 -9.54 4.55 -16.09
CA ARG A 381 -8.84 5.67 -16.73
C ARG A 381 -7.71 6.21 -15.84
N LYS A 382 -7.97 6.44 -14.55
CA LYS A 382 -6.95 6.87 -13.59
C LYS A 382 -5.77 5.92 -13.54
N MET A 383 -6.02 4.61 -13.42
CA MET A 383 -4.97 3.59 -13.32
C MET A 383 -4.17 3.45 -14.61
N THR A 384 -4.85 3.52 -15.76
CA THR A 384 -4.21 3.48 -17.09
C THR A 384 -3.29 4.69 -17.29
N ALA A 385 -3.74 5.89 -16.95
CA ALA A 385 -2.93 7.10 -17.05
C ALA A 385 -1.65 7.03 -16.19
N ILE A 386 -1.77 6.56 -14.95
CA ILE A 386 -0.61 6.38 -14.05
C ILE A 386 0.36 5.32 -14.63
N ARG A 387 -0.15 4.20 -15.15
CA ARG A 387 0.67 3.18 -15.82
C ARG A 387 1.45 3.77 -17.00
N ASP A 388 0.77 4.49 -17.87
CA ASP A 388 1.38 5.02 -19.10
C ASP A 388 2.51 6.01 -18.77
N PHE A 389 2.35 6.81 -17.72
CA PHE A 389 3.42 7.65 -17.20
C PHE A 389 4.62 6.82 -16.70
N VAL A 390 4.34 5.84 -15.84
CA VAL A 390 5.40 5.03 -15.20
C VAL A 390 6.23 4.26 -16.23
N LEU A 391 5.60 3.84 -17.33
CA LEU A 391 6.25 3.17 -18.46
C LEU A 391 6.95 4.15 -19.42
N GLY A 392 6.76 5.46 -19.27
CA GLY A 392 7.25 6.46 -20.23
C GLY A 392 6.50 6.46 -21.56
N ALA A 393 5.29 5.87 -21.59
CA ALA A 393 4.42 5.84 -22.77
C ALA A 393 3.64 7.15 -22.97
N ALA A 394 3.51 7.96 -21.92
CA ALA A 394 2.89 9.28 -21.98
C ALA A 394 3.68 10.30 -21.13
N GLU A 395 3.70 11.55 -21.60
CA GLU A 395 4.35 12.64 -20.88
C GLU A 395 3.55 13.07 -19.65
N ALA A 396 4.22 13.54 -18.61
CA ALA A 396 3.64 13.94 -17.34
C ALA A 396 2.49 14.96 -17.48
N ALA A 397 2.61 15.92 -18.41
CA ALA A 397 1.58 16.94 -18.64
C ALA A 397 0.28 16.33 -19.20
N VAL A 398 0.40 15.37 -20.13
CA VAL A 398 -0.75 14.66 -20.73
C VAL A 398 -1.46 13.82 -19.68
N VAL A 399 -0.69 13.06 -18.91
CA VAL A 399 -1.20 12.22 -17.82
C VAL A 399 -1.89 13.07 -16.76
N ARG A 400 -1.29 14.18 -16.37
CA ARG A 400 -1.89 15.11 -15.40
C ARG A 400 -3.25 15.61 -15.87
N SER A 401 -3.37 16.03 -17.12
CA SER A 401 -4.65 16.48 -17.70
C SER A 401 -5.71 15.38 -17.69
N GLU A 402 -5.32 14.14 -18.00
CA GLU A 402 -6.23 12.99 -17.97
C GLU A 402 -6.68 12.66 -16.53
N LEU A 403 -5.78 12.74 -15.56
CA LEU A 403 -6.11 12.55 -14.14
C LEU A 403 -7.05 13.66 -13.62
N GLU A 404 -6.81 14.92 -14.02
CA GLU A 404 -7.70 16.04 -13.70
C GLU A 404 -9.11 15.82 -14.27
N ALA A 405 -9.21 15.43 -15.54
CA ALA A 405 -10.48 15.14 -16.20
C ALA A 405 -11.25 13.99 -15.51
N ALA A 406 -10.56 12.87 -15.23
CA ALA A 406 -11.16 11.73 -14.54
C ALA A 406 -11.57 12.10 -13.09
N GLY A 407 -10.83 12.97 -12.42
CA GLY A 407 -11.19 13.47 -11.09
C GLY A 407 -12.42 14.35 -11.09
N LEU A 408 -12.58 15.25 -12.06
CA LEU A 408 -13.78 16.08 -12.22
C LEU A 408 -15.01 15.21 -12.56
N GLU A 409 -14.83 14.18 -13.37
CA GLU A 409 -15.89 13.22 -13.67
C GLU A 409 -16.34 12.46 -12.42
N GLU A 410 -15.41 12.09 -11.51
CA GLU A 410 -15.76 11.48 -10.21
C GLU A 410 -16.56 12.42 -9.33
N ILE A 411 -16.24 13.72 -9.27
CA ILE A 411 -17.06 14.72 -8.55
C ILE A 411 -18.45 14.78 -9.18
N GLY A 412 -18.54 14.82 -10.52
CA GLY A 412 -19.80 14.79 -11.28
C GLY A 412 -20.64 13.55 -10.99
N PHE A 413 -20.00 12.38 -10.86
CA PHE A 413 -20.65 11.13 -10.47
C PHE A 413 -21.34 11.26 -9.10
N TYR A 414 -20.63 11.72 -8.06
CA TYR A 414 -21.22 11.91 -6.72
C TYR A 414 -22.31 12.99 -6.70
N ARG A 415 -22.20 14.01 -7.55
CA ARG A 415 -23.27 15.02 -7.71
C ARG A 415 -24.52 14.38 -8.29
N SER A 416 -24.40 13.59 -9.36
CA SER A 416 -25.52 12.91 -10.02
C SER A 416 -26.20 11.87 -9.11
N ALA A 417 -25.42 11.22 -8.25
CA ALA A 417 -25.90 10.30 -7.22
C ALA A 417 -26.53 11.02 -6.00
N GLY A 418 -26.57 12.35 -5.95
CA GLY A 418 -27.09 13.13 -4.80
C GLY A 418 -26.20 13.01 -3.55
N LYS A 419 -24.93 12.65 -3.70
CA LYS A 419 -23.97 12.38 -2.60
C LYS A 419 -22.85 13.41 -2.49
N LEU A 420 -22.93 14.52 -3.24
CA LEU A 420 -21.86 15.54 -3.26
C LEU A 420 -21.57 16.13 -1.87
N ASP A 421 -22.61 16.41 -1.07
CA ASP A 421 -22.43 16.95 0.28
C ASP A 421 -21.75 15.95 1.22
N ALA A 422 -22.08 14.67 1.11
CA ALA A 422 -21.44 13.62 1.88
C ALA A 422 -19.97 13.42 1.42
N PHE A 423 -19.72 13.46 0.12
CA PHE A 423 -18.38 13.43 -0.46
C PHE A 423 -17.52 14.62 0.01
N ARG A 424 -18.11 15.84 0.03
CA ARG A 424 -17.44 17.05 0.55
C ARG A 424 -17.04 16.91 2.02
N LYS A 425 -17.86 16.29 2.87
CA LYS A 425 -17.53 16.08 4.29
C LYS A 425 -16.27 15.25 4.51
N ILE A 426 -15.97 14.30 3.62
CA ILE A 426 -14.81 13.40 3.76
C ILE A 426 -13.60 13.87 2.93
N ASN A 427 -13.83 14.49 1.79
CA ASN A 427 -12.78 14.84 0.81
C ASN A 427 -12.67 16.35 0.55
N GLY A 428 -13.49 17.20 1.19
CA GLY A 428 -13.36 18.65 1.11
C GLY A 428 -12.06 19.13 1.79
N VAL A 429 -11.41 20.09 1.16
CA VAL A 429 -10.17 20.70 1.64
C VAL A 429 -10.42 22.17 1.92
N SER A 430 -10.34 22.56 3.20
CA SER A 430 -10.47 23.95 3.68
C SER A 430 -9.12 24.70 3.65
#